data_32f42e38cc114d94476b3c2d93f81c66
#
_entry.id   32f42e38cc114d94476b3c2d93f81c66
#
_cell.length_a   1.000
_cell.length_b   1.000
_cell.length_c   1.000
_cell.angle_alpha   90.00
_cell.angle_beta   90.00
_cell.angle_gamma   90.00
#
_symmetry.space_group_name_H-M   'P 1'
#
loop_
_entity.id
_entity.type
_entity.pdbx_description
1 polymer ?
#
loop_
_entity_poly.entity_id
_entity_poly.type
_entity_poly.pdbx_seq_one_letter_code
_entity_poly.pdbx_strand_id
1 'polypeptide(L)'
;PSESLIVEKAVEAVPHTGGKRFDIGSPYYNTLVEWIEDGAPNDAKDVAKPTGIEILPPKLLLEGEGATQQMTVIARYSDGTDRDVTPLVVFQSNNDNSATISPDGMVTANNRGEAFVMARFATFTVGSQVVVIPEGLNYRRPTLVANNYIDDLVYDKLHKLRMTPSDLCSDEAFARRSFLDITGLLPEPDELAEFLADSNPEKRNKLVQSLLDQKEFTEMWVMKWAELLQIRTQQNNQVSYKATLLYHNWLKDRIANNMPFDKIVQELLSSTGGTFKSPATNFYQIERDTLKVTENVAQVFMGMRIQCAQCHNHPFDRWTMDDYYSFASFFSQIGRKNAEDPREVIVFNRRSGDVKHPVGGRTMTPKFLGGAVPEITRAQDRRAVLATWLASADNPFFAPNLANIIWAHFFGIGIIEPVDDVRVSNPASNPELLAALAKRFTEYNYDFKRLVYDICT
;
A
#
# COMPACT_ATOMS: atom_id res chain seq x y z
N PRO A 1 29.45 -31.97 12.75
CA PRO A 1 28.81 -30.90 11.96
C PRO A 1 27.38 -31.25 11.61
N SER A 2 27.10 -32.46 11.06
CA SER A 2 25.76 -32.91 10.65
C SER A 2 24.72 -32.95 11.78
N GLU A 3 25.12 -33.10 13.02
CA GLU A 3 24.29 -33.08 14.25
C GLU A 3 24.17 -31.65 14.83
N SER A 4 24.65 -30.64 14.11
CA SER A 4 24.46 -29.24 14.53
C SER A 4 22.99 -28.87 14.40
N LEU A 5 22.43 -28.20 15.42
CA LEU A 5 21.03 -27.76 15.43
C LEU A 5 20.66 -26.87 14.22
N ILE A 6 21.61 -26.12 13.67
CA ILE A 6 21.40 -25.32 12.47
C ILE A 6 21.18 -26.22 11.24
N VAL A 7 21.90 -27.34 11.14
CA VAL A 7 21.73 -28.33 10.06
C VAL A 7 20.45 -29.12 10.27
N GLU A 8 20.22 -29.68 11.48
CA GLU A 8 19.02 -30.47 11.80
C GLU A 8 17.73 -29.69 11.57
N LYS A 9 17.68 -28.39 11.94
CA LYS A 9 16.54 -27.54 11.65
C LYS A 9 16.36 -27.31 10.15
N ALA A 10 17.44 -27.06 9.43
CA ALA A 10 17.37 -26.76 8.00
C ALA A 10 16.87 -27.96 7.17
N VAL A 11 17.14 -29.19 7.60
CA VAL A 11 16.65 -30.43 6.94
C VAL A 11 15.36 -30.98 7.57
N GLU A 12 14.79 -30.27 8.57
CA GLU A 12 13.58 -30.66 9.29
C GLU A 12 13.71 -31.95 10.11
N ALA A 13 14.93 -32.30 10.50
CA ALA A 13 15.18 -33.44 11.41
C ALA A 13 14.66 -33.17 12.85
N VAL A 14 14.55 -31.90 13.23
CA VAL A 14 13.92 -31.45 14.49
C VAL A 14 12.78 -30.47 14.20
N PRO A 15 11.66 -30.56 14.94
CA PRO A 15 10.50 -29.68 14.74
C PRO A 15 10.88 -28.20 14.97
N HIS A 16 10.49 -27.32 14.05
CA HIS A 16 10.61 -25.87 14.19
C HIS A 16 9.68 -25.16 13.21
N THR A 17 9.46 -23.87 13.40
CA THR A 17 8.51 -23.07 12.58
C THR A 17 9.07 -22.71 11.18
N GLY A 18 10.37 -22.93 10.93
CA GLY A 18 11.03 -22.56 9.69
C GLY A 18 10.78 -23.50 8.50
N GLY A 19 10.29 -24.72 8.74
CA GLY A 19 10.12 -25.76 7.73
C GLY A 19 11.44 -26.24 7.11
N LYS A 20 11.33 -27.22 6.22
CA LYS A 20 12.48 -27.76 5.49
C LYS A 20 13.05 -26.71 4.52
N ARG A 21 14.35 -26.53 4.50
CA ARG A 21 15.03 -25.58 3.62
C ARG A 21 15.76 -26.25 2.47
N PHE A 22 16.31 -27.43 2.72
CA PHE A 22 17.01 -28.25 1.72
C PHE A 22 17.10 -29.71 2.16
N ASP A 23 17.43 -30.58 1.21
CA ASP A 23 17.60 -32.01 1.44
C ASP A 23 19.01 -32.34 1.95
N ILE A 24 19.12 -33.44 2.72
CA ILE A 24 20.39 -34.02 3.11
C ILE A 24 21.16 -34.41 1.85
N GLY A 25 22.44 -34.02 1.76
CA GLY A 25 23.28 -34.26 0.60
C GLY A 25 23.09 -33.28 -0.56
N SER A 26 22.18 -32.31 -0.45
CA SER A 26 22.08 -31.22 -1.42
C SER A 26 23.31 -30.30 -1.39
N PRO A 27 23.57 -29.51 -2.44
CA PRO A 27 24.67 -28.55 -2.43
C PRO A 27 24.68 -27.62 -1.22
N TYR A 28 23.50 -27.13 -0.82
CA TYR A 28 23.37 -26.26 0.36
C TYR A 28 23.67 -26.99 1.67
N TYR A 29 23.23 -28.23 1.81
CA TYR A 29 23.58 -29.08 2.95
C TYR A 29 25.09 -29.25 3.05
N ASN A 30 25.75 -29.65 1.95
CA ASN A 30 27.17 -29.88 1.92
C ASN A 30 27.97 -28.60 2.24
N THR A 31 27.59 -27.46 1.61
CA THR A 31 28.24 -26.16 1.92
C THR A 31 28.12 -25.78 3.39
N LEU A 32 26.92 -26.00 4.01
CA LEU A 32 26.75 -25.68 5.43
C LEU A 32 27.56 -26.58 6.34
N VAL A 33 27.59 -27.89 6.03
CA VAL A 33 28.38 -28.86 6.78
C VAL A 33 29.89 -28.55 6.67
N GLU A 34 30.39 -28.32 5.47
CA GLU A 34 31.79 -27.92 5.19
C GLU A 34 32.16 -26.65 5.94
N TRP A 35 31.30 -25.60 5.91
CA TRP A 35 31.55 -24.37 6.67
C TRP A 35 31.65 -24.60 8.17
N ILE A 36 30.84 -25.51 8.75
CA ILE A 36 30.91 -25.86 10.16
C ILE A 36 32.22 -26.69 10.45
N GLU A 37 32.61 -27.59 9.54
CA GLU A 37 33.86 -28.37 9.64
C GLU A 37 35.10 -27.49 9.63
N ASP A 38 35.07 -26.42 8.83
CA ASP A 38 36.12 -25.40 8.77
C ASP A 38 36.14 -24.45 9.99
N GLY A 39 35.32 -24.74 11.00
CA GLY A 39 35.26 -23.95 12.24
C GLY A 39 34.34 -22.72 12.17
N ALA A 40 33.41 -22.70 11.27
CA ALA A 40 32.42 -21.64 11.06
C ALA A 40 33.06 -20.23 10.97
N PRO A 41 34.04 -20.00 10.06
CA PRO A 41 34.72 -18.73 9.96
C PRO A 41 33.79 -17.60 9.60
N ASN A 42 34.04 -16.41 10.18
CA ASN A 42 33.32 -15.20 9.75
C ASN A 42 33.87 -14.71 8.40
N ASP A 43 33.01 -14.04 7.65
CA ASP A 43 33.40 -13.34 6.42
C ASP A 43 34.53 -12.32 6.69
N ALA A 44 35.39 -12.12 5.71
CA ALA A 44 36.31 -11.00 5.69
C ALA A 44 35.56 -9.65 5.73
N LYS A 45 36.19 -8.59 6.27
CA LYS A 45 35.55 -7.29 6.45
C LYS A 45 35.10 -6.63 5.13
N ASP A 46 35.74 -6.99 4.02
CA ASP A 46 35.62 -6.42 2.68
C ASP A 46 34.92 -7.36 1.67
N VAL A 47 34.24 -8.39 2.17
CA VAL A 47 33.44 -9.26 1.29
C VAL A 47 32.39 -8.43 0.54
N ALA A 48 32.32 -8.63 -0.79
CA ALA A 48 31.33 -8.00 -1.64
C ALA A 48 29.91 -8.34 -1.21
N LYS A 49 29.07 -7.32 -1.05
CA LYS A 49 27.68 -7.45 -0.60
C LYS A 49 26.72 -7.15 -1.74
N PRO A 50 25.58 -7.85 -1.84
CA PRO A 50 24.57 -7.52 -2.82
C PRO A 50 24.04 -6.10 -2.55
N THR A 51 23.91 -5.30 -3.62
CA THR A 51 23.38 -3.93 -3.61
C THR A 51 22.02 -3.82 -4.27
N GLY A 52 21.60 -4.85 -5.02
CA GLY A 52 20.32 -4.94 -5.68
C GLY A 52 20.20 -6.25 -6.45
N ILE A 53 18.98 -6.56 -6.87
CA ILE A 53 18.68 -7.69 -7.76
C ILE A 53 17.75 -7.27 -8.90
N GLU A 54 17.79 -8.02 -9.99
CA GLU A 54 16.90 -7.85 -11.16
C GLU A 54 16.39 -9.22 -11.60
N ILE A 55 15.11 -9.31 -11.97
CA ILE A 55 14.47 -10.52 -12.51
C ILE A 55 14.22 -10.35 -14.00
N LEU A 56 14.58 -11.36 -14.76
CA LEU A 56 14.47 -11.38 -16.22
C LEU A 56 13.68 -12.61 -16.68
N PRO A 57 12.73 -12.42 -17.63
CA PRO A 57 12.27 -11.15 -18.18
C PRO A 57 11.37 -10.38 -17.17
N PRO A 58 11.28 -9.03 -17.26
CA PRO A 58 10.50 -8.22 -16.32
C PRO A 58 8.99 -8.31 -16.54
N LYS A 59 8.55 -8.80 -17.69
CA LYS A 59 7.14 -9.05 -18.05
C LYS A 59 7.05 -10.26 -18.95
N LEU A 60 6.01 -11.07 -18.77
CA LEU A 60 5.74 -12.27 -19.55
C LEU A 60 4.34 -12.22 -20.17
N LEU A 61 4.22 -12.71 -21.39
CA LEU A 61 2.96 -13.11 -22.00
C LEU A 61 3.09 -14.58 -22.38
N LEU A 62 2.29 -15.43 -21.75
CA LEU A 62 2.25 -16.86 -22.04
C LEU A 62 0.93 -17.20 -22.74
N GLU A 63 1.00 -17.95 -23.81
CA GLU A 63 -0.14 -18.37 -24.62
C GLU A 63 -0.40 -19.86 -24.45
N GLY A 64 -1.59 -20.21 -23.94
CA GLY A 64 -1.99 -21.58 -23.66
C GLY A 64 -1.57 -22.09 -22.28
N GLU A 65 -2.36 -23.03 -21.76
CA GLU A 65 -2.05 -23.77 -20.54
C GLU A 65 -0.81 -24.64 -20.74
N GLY A 66 0.06 -24.69 -19.73
CA GLY A 66 1.31 -25.44 -19.77
C GLY A 66 2.46 -24.72 -20.51
N ALA A 67 2.25 -23.54 -21.09
CA ALA A 67 3.34 -22.73 -21.62
C ALA A 67 4.33 -22.36 -20.51
N THR A 68 5.63 -22.44 -20.78
CA THR A 68 6.67 -22.24 -19.77
C THR A 68 7.66 -21.15 -20.14
N GLN A 69 8.26 -20.51 -19.12
CA GLN A 69 9.34 -19.57 -19.27
C GLN A 69 10.30 -19.66 -18.09
N GLN A 70 11.59 -19.82 -18.38
CA GLN A 70 12.65 -19.76 -17.37
C GLN A 70 12.89 -18.31 -16.95
N MET A 71 12.85 -18.06 -15.64
CA MET A 71 13.28 -16.81 -15.03
C MET A 71 14.73 -16.87 -14.64
N THR A 72 15.42 -15.73 -14.74
CA THR A 72 16.79 -15.54 -14.27
C THR A 72 16.82 -14.36 -13.31
N VAL A 73 17.58 -14.49 -12.22
CA VAL A 73 17.76 -13.40 -11.25
C VAL A 73 19.26 -13.05 -11.16
N ILE A 74 19.56 -11.81 -11.46
CA ILE A 74 20.92 -11.27 -11.42
C ILE A 74 21.04 -10.36 -10.19
N ALA A 75 22.04 -10.60 -9.35
CA ALA A 75 22.40 -9.75 -8.23
C ALA A 75 23.62 -8.88 -8.57
N ARG A 76 23.51 -7.58 -8.28
CA ARG A 76 24.60 -6.61 -8.36
C ARG A 76 25.30 -6.54 -7.01
N TYR A 77 26.62 -6.53 -7.03
CA TYR A 77 27.44 -6.52 -5.82
C TYR A 77 28.23 -5.21 -5.64
N SER A 78 28.66 -4.94 -4.41
CA SER A 78 29.39 -3.72 -4.04
C SER A 78 30.78 -3.60 -4.67
N ASP A 79 31.32 -4.69 -5.20
CA ASP A 79 32.57 -4.74 -5.97
C ASP A 79 32.37 -4.44 -7.47
N GLY A 80 31.14 -4.13 -7.88
CA GLY A 80 30.77 -3.86 -9.28
C GLY A 80 30.54 -5.11 -10.13
N THR A 81 30.57 -6.31 -9.53
CA THR A 81 30.27 -7.56 -10.25
C THR A 81 28.77 -7.87 -10.26
N ASP A 82 28.31 -8.51 -11.33
CA ASP A 82 26.98 -9.11 -11.44
C ASP A 82 27.11 -10.63 -11.33
N ARG A 83 26.16 -11.26 -10.61
CA ARG A 83 26.15 -12.71 -10.41
C ARG A 83 24.76 -13.26 -10.65
N ASP A 84 24.67 -14.39 -11.35
CA ASP A 84 23.42 -15.17 -11.44
C ASP A 84 23.17 -15.83 -10.08
N VAL A 85 22.09 -15.40 -9.41
CA VAL A 85 21.67 -15.92 -8.12
C VAL A 85 20.36 -16.73 -8.21
N THR A 86 19.92 -17.05 -9.42
CA THR A 86 18.68 -17.80 -9.65
C THR A 86 18.55 -19.04 -8.76
N PRO A 87 19.59 -19.88 -8.56
CA PRO A 87 19.51 -21.05 -7.67
C PRO A 87 19.41 -20.71 -6.19
N LEU A 88 19.72 -19.46 -5.79
CA LEU A 88 19.76 -18.99 -4.39
C LEU A 88 18.50 -18.21 -4.00
N VAL A 89 17.60 -17.98 -4.96
CA VAL A 89 16.41 -17.15 -4.80
C VAL A 89 15.25 -17.97 -4.26
N VAL A 90 14.44 -17.34 -3.41
CA VAL A 90 13.11 -17.87 -3.08
C VAL A 90 12.10 -17.26 -4.05
N PHE A 91 11.53 -18.11 -4.90
CA PHE A 91 10.47 -17.73 -5.83
C PHE A 91 9.09 -17.95 -5.22
N GLN A 92 8.14 -17.10 -5.60
CA GLN A 92 6.73 -17.23 -5.23
C GLN A 92 5.83 -16.57 -6.27
N SER A 93 4.71 -17.19 -6.59
CA SER A 93 3.62 -16.56 -7.34
C SER A 93 2.57 -15.99 -6.37
N ASN A 94 1.95 -14.87 -6.73
CA ASN A 94 0.80 -14.33 -5.98
C ASN A 94 -0.54 -14.90 -6.46
N ASN A 95 -0.57 -15.62 -7.60
CA ASN A 95 -1.78 -16.21 -8.15
C ASN A 95 -1.47 -17.51 -8.90
N ASP A 96 -1.39 -18.61 -8.15
CA ASP A 96 -1.10 -19.93 -8.70
C ASP A 96 -2.21 -20.43 -9.64
N ASN A 97 -3.42 -19.87 -9.61
CA ASN A 97 -4.45 -20.20 -10.57
C ASN A 97 -4.11 -19.75 -12.01
N SER A 98 -3.34 -18.68 -12.14
CA SER A 98 -2.93 -18.17 -13.46
C SER A 98 -1.53 -18.62 -13.86
N ALA A 99 -0.57 -18.59 -12.93
CA ALA A 99 0.78 -19.10 -13.21
C ALA A 99 1.45 -19.57 -11.91
N THR A 100 2.10 -20.71 -11.98
CA THR A 100 2.98 -21.23 -10.92
C THR A 100 4.43 -20.99 -11.25
N ILE A 101 5.30 -21.04 -10.24
CA ILE A 101 6.77 -21.00 -10.42
C ILE A 101 7.43 -22.07 -9.56
N SER A 102 8.38 -22.79 -10.17
CA SER A 102 9.18 -23.80 -9.47
C SER A 102 10.34 -23.18 -8.70
N PRO A 103 10.96 -23.90 -7.74
CA PRO A 103 12.12 -23.42 -7.00
C PRO A 103 13.34 -23.05 -7.85
N ASP A 104 13.46 -23.61 -9.05
CA ASP A 104 14.51 -23.33 -10.03
C ASP A 104 14.14 -22.19 -11.00
N GLY A 105 12.98 -21.55 -10.80
CA GLY A 105 12.57 -20.36 -11.52
C GLY A 105 11.82 -20.64 -12.83
N MET A 106 11.30 -21.85 -13.04
CA MET A 106 10.45 -22.14 -14.20
C MET A 106 9.01 -21.70 -13.94
N VAL A 107 8.54 -20.70 -14.67
CA VAL A 107 7.13 -20.28 -14.69
C VAL A 107 6.35 -21.21 -15.60
N THR A 108 5.18 -21.66 -15.14
CA THR A 108 4.23 -22.47 -15.93
C THR A 108 2.87 -21.80 -15.93
N ALA A 109 2.32 -21.57 -17.13
CA ALA A 109 0.99 -21.02 -17.33
C ALA A 109 -0.10 -22.01 -16.96
N ASN A 110 -1.12 -21.56 -16.25
CA ASN A 110 -2.32 -22.30 -15.91
C ASN A 110 -3.55 -21.64 -16.56
N ASN A 111 -4.52 -21.20 -15.79
CA ASN A 111 -5.73 -20.56 -16.32
C ASN A 111 -5.45 -19.13 -16.82
N ARG A 112 -6.28 -18.68 -17.78
CA ARG A 112 -6.29 -17.28 -18.24
C ARG A 112 -6.34 -16.32 -17.06
N GLY A 113 -5.47 -15.32 -17.05
CA GLY A 113 -5.43 -14.29 -16.03
C GLY A 113 -4.06 -13.65 -15.90
N GLU A 114 -3.82 -13.12 -14.72
CA GLU A 114 -2.54 -12.50 -14.38
C GLU A 114 -2.00 -13.07 -13.09
N ALA A 115 -0.69 -13.19 -13.04
CA ALA A 115 0.08 -13.48 -11.84
C ALA A 115 1.26 -12.51 -11.76
N PHE A 116 1.81 -12.39 -10.56
CA PHE A 116 3.06 -11.69 -10.33
C PHE A 116 4.04 -12.66 -9.67
N VAL A 117 5.11 -12.94 -10.35
CA VAL A 117 6.16 -13.84 -9.87
C VAL A 117 7.19 -13.00 -9.14
N MET A 118 7.37 -13.29 -7.85
CA MET A 118 8.31 -12.64 -6.98
C MET A 118 9.58 -13.47 -6.84
N ALA A 119 10.73 -12.79 -6.79
CA ALA A 119 12.04 -13.34 -6.49
C ALA A 119 12.65 -12.59 -5.28
N ARG A 120 13.10 -13.34 -4.28
CA ARG A 120 13.72 -12.78 -3.08
C ARG A 120 15.13 -13.34 -2.86
N PHE A 121 16.10 -12.44 -2.72
CA PHE A 121 17.49 -12.76 -2.41
C PHE A 121 18.02 -11.78 -1.36
N ALA A 122 18.55 -12.28 -0.26
CA ALA A 122 18.97 -11.51 0.92
C ALA A 122 17.79 -10.62 1.42
N THR A 123 17.96 -9.29 1.41
CA THR A 123 16.93 -8.31 1.80
C THR A 123 16.21 -7.69 0.59
N PHE A 124 16.55 -8.12 -0.61
CA PHE A 124 15.98 -7.58 -1.84
C PHE A 124 14.82 -8.44 -2.34
N THR A 125 13.80 -7.80 -2.86
CA THR A 125 12.63 -8.43 -3.47
C THR A 125 12.31 -7.69 -4.76
N VAL A 126 12.14 -8.45 -5.84
CA VAL A 126 11.71 -7.97 -7.16
C VAL A 126 10.65 -8.89 -7.72
N GLY A 127 10.00 -8.49 -8.80
CA GLY A 127 9.04 -9.37 -9.44
C GLY A 127 8.79 -9.08 -10.91
N SER A 128 8.15 -10.02 -11.56
CA SER A 128 7.80 -10.03 -12.97
C SER A 128 6.30 -10.24 -13.14
N GLN A 129 5.66 -9.43 -13.97
CA GLN A 129 4.25 -9.59 -14.34
C GLN A 129 4.12 -10.72 -15.35
N VAL A 130 3.22 -11.66 -15.09
CA VAL A 130 2.86 -12.77 -15.96
C VAL A 130 1.42 -12.62 -16.41
N VAL A 131 1.20 -12.56 -17.72
CA VAL A 131 -0.13 -12.57 -18.33
C VAL A 131 -0.29 -13.89 -19.06
N VAL A 132 -1.39 -14.61 -18.78
CA VAL A 132 -1.75 -15.85 -19.47
C VAL A 132 -2.99 -15.62 -20.30
N ILE A 133 -2.89 -15.88 -21.60
CA ILE A 133 -4.00 -15.81 -22.56
C ILE A 133 -4.29 -17.19 -23.15
N PRO A 134 -5.53 -17.48 -23.58
CA PRO A 134 -5.83 -18.73 -24.26
C PRO A 134 -5.09 -18.87 -25.58
N GLU A 135 -4.66 -20.08 -25.91
CA GLU A 135 -4.06 -20.39 -27.21
C GLU A 135 -5.09 -20.21 -28.34
N GLY A 136 -4.62 -19.71 -29.50
CA GLY A 136 -5.43 -19.57 -30.71
C GLY A 136 -6.64 -18.64 -30.59
N LEU A 137 -6.66 -17.73 -29.61
CA LEU A 137 -7.77 -16.80 -29.40
C LEU A 137 -7.96 -15.84 -30.58
N ASN A 138 -9.11 -15.95 -31.27
CA ASN A 138 -9.48 -15.01 -32.33
C ASN A 138 -9.99 -13.68 -31.73
N TYR A 139 -9.07 -12.83 -31.29
CA TYR A 139 -9.35 -11.53 -30.72
C TYR A 139 -9.09 -10.41 -31.74
N ARG A 140 -10.07 -9.53 -31.90
CA ARG A 140 -9.89 -8.27 -32.62
C ARG A 140 -10.09 -7.11 -31.65
N ARG A 141 -9.11 -6.19 -31.63
CA ARG A 141 -9.23 -4.98 -30.82
C ARG A 141 -10.45 -4.18 -31.26
N PRO A 142 -11.45 -3.97 -30.40
CA PRO A 142 -12.61 -3.14 -30.75
C PRO A 142 -12.20 -1.67 -30.86
N THR A 143 -12.90 -0.91 -31.70
CA THR A 143 -12.81 0.56 -31.70
C THR A 143 -13.73 1.08 -30.62
N LEU A 144 -13.14 1.64 -29.58
CA LEU A 144 -13.86 2.18 -28.41
C LEU A 144 -13.67 3.69 -28.36
N VAL A 145 -14.67 4.40 -27.88
CA VAL A 145 -14.59 5.84 -27.61
C VAL A 145 -14.41 6.01 -26.11
N ALA A 146 -13.33 6.65 -25.73
CA ALA A 146 -13.04 6.99 -24.35
C ALA A 146 -13.76 8.28 -23.96
N ASN A 147 -14.34 8.34 -22.76
CA ASN A 147 -14.85 9.59 -22.20
C ASN A 147 -13.70 10.41 -21.59
N ASN A 148 -12.78 9.72 -20.94
CA ASN A 148 -11.60 10.36 -20.34
C ASN A 148 -10.39 9.41 -20.34
N TYR A 149 -9.28 9.86 -19.73
CA TYR A 149 -8.01 9.11 -19.65
C TYR A 149 -8.13 7.75 -18.93
N ILE A 150 -9.12 7.57 -18.07
CA ILE A 150 -9.36 6.30 -17.33
C ILE A 150 -9.74 5.21 -18.33
N ASP A 151 -10.67 5.52 -19.23
CA ASP A 151 -11.13 4.60 -20.25
C ASP A 151 -9.98 4.15 -21.16
N ASP A 152 -9.14 5.08 -21.62
CA ASP A 152 -7.99 4.75 -22.47
C ASP A 152 -7.09 3.71 -21.79
N LEU A 153 -6.77 3.91 -20.49
CA LEU A 153 -5.88 3.03 -19.73
C LEU A 153 -6.55 1.68 -19.39
N VAL A 154 -7.87 1.69 -19.13
CA VAL A 154 -8.64 0.47 -18.92
C VAL A 154 -8.76 -0.32 -20.22
N TYR A 155 -9.04 0.32 -21.36
CA TYR A 155 -9.12 -0.34 -22.66
C TYR A 155 -7.78 -0.92 -23.10
N ASP A 156 -6.68 -0.21 -22.85
CA ASP A 156 -5.35 -0.75 -23.11
C ASP A 156 -5.04 -1.98 -22.26
N LYS A 157 -5.47 -1.99 -20.99
CA LYS A 157 -5.34 -3.16 -20.12
C LYS A 157 -6.19 -4.34 -20.63
N LEU A 158 -7.45 -4.10 -20.97
CA LEU A 158 -8.34 -5.12 -21.54
C LEU A 158 -7.78 -5.67 -22.84
N HIS A 159 -7.20 -4.80 -23.68
CA HIS A 159 -6.54 -5.23 -24.91
C HIS A 159 -5.34 -6.16 -24.65
N LYS A 160 -4.48 -5.84 -23.67
CA LYS A 160 -3.37 -6.72 -23.25
C LYS A 160 -3.88 -8.11 -22.84
N LEU A 161 -5.03 -8.16 -22.16
CA LEU A 161 -5.68 -9.40 -21.71
C LEU A 161 -6.54 -10.08 -22.80
N ARG A 162 -6.63 -9.51 -24.02
CA ARG A 162 -7.51 -9.98 -25.09
C ARG A 162 -8.98 -10.02 -24.64
N MET A 163 -9.42 -9.03 -23.88
CA MET A 163 -10.80 -8.89 -23.39
C MET A 163 -11.52 -7.76 -24.11
N THR A 164 -12.82 -7.97 -24.36
CA THR A 164 -13.73 -6.93 -24.86
C THR A 164 -14.56 -6.42 -23.69
N PRO A 165 -14.68 -5.10 -23.48
CA PRO A 165 -15.57 -4.57 -22.46
C PRO A 165 -17.03 -4.87 -22.81
N SER A 166 -17.89 -4.85 -21.80
CA SER A 166 -19.35 -4.87 -22.00
C SER A 166 -19.86 -3.54 -22.57
N ASP A 167 -21.07 -3.55 -23.08
CA ASP A 167 -21.76 -2.32 -23.48
C ASP A 167 -22.00 -1.38 -22.28
N LEU A 168 -22.23 -0.11 -22.58
CA LEU A 168 -22.59 0.87 -21.57
C LEU A 168 -23.90 0.48 -20.88
N CYS A 169 -23.99 0.71 -19.57
CA CYS A 169 -25.22 0.47 -18.82
C CYS A 169 -26.34 1.45 -19.23
N SER A 170 -27.59 1.05 -19.01
CA SER A 170 -28.76 1.93 -19.22
C SER A 170 -28.69 3.16 -18.29
N ASP A 171 -29.47 4.19 -18.61
CA ASP A 171 -29.57 5.41 -17.82
C ASP A 171 -30.15 5.15 -16.42
N GLU A 172 -31.11 4.21 -16.30
CA GLU A 172 -31.62 3.77 -15.00
C GLU A 172 -30.55 3.13 -14.12
N ALA A 173 -29.74 2.25 -14.72
CA ALA A 173 -28.65 1.60 -14.00
C ALA A 173 -27.57 2.62 -13.63
N PHE A 174 -27.25 3.55 -14.51
CA PHE A 174 -26.30 4.62 -14.27
C PHE A 174 -26.76 5.52 -13.11
N ALA A 175 -27.99 6.04 -13.17
CA ALA A 175 -28.55 6.91 -12.13
C ALA A 175 -28.53 6.19 -10.77
N ARG A 176 -29.09 4.96 -10.72
CA ARG A 176 -29.12 4.17 -9.49
C ARG A 176 -27.72 3.99 -8.88
N ARG A 177 -26.72 3.63 -9.69
CA ARG A 177 -25.33 3.45 -9.21
C ARG A 177 -24.72 4.76 -8.77
N SER A 178 -24.85 5.82 -9.56
CA SER A 178 -24.31 7.14 -9.21
C SER A 178 -24.85 7.65 -7.88
N PHE A 179 -26.16 7.55 -7.64
CA PHE A 179 -26.73 7.92 -6.35
C PHE A 179 -26.17 7.08 -5.20
N LEU A 180 -26.19 5.76 -5.33
CA LEU A 180 -25.70 4.86 -4.28
C LEU A 180 -24.21 5.04 -4.00
N ASP A 181 -23.37 5.11 -5.03
CA ASP A 181 -21.93 5.12 -4.88
C ASP A 181 -21.39 6.50 -4.46
N ILE A 182 -22.08 7.60 -4.82
CA ILE A 182 -21.68 8.97 -4.47
C ILE A 182 -22.30 9.42 -3.15
N THR A 183 -23.59 9.12 -2.91
CA THR A 183 -24.34 9.66 -1.75
C THR A 183 -24.77 8.60 -0.72
N GLY A 184 -24.73 7.33 -1.06
CA GLY A 184 -25.22 6.23 -0.21
C GLY A 184 -26.74 6.09 -0.22
N LEU A 185 -27.46 6.85 -1.04
CA LEU A 185 -28.92 6.87 -1.10
C LEU A 185 -29.42 6.42 -2.48
N LEU A 186 -30.67 6.03 -2.56
CA LEU A 186 -31.35 5.84 -3.84
C LEU A 186 -31.90 7.19 -4.33
N PRO A 187 -32.06 7.39 -5.67
CA PRO A 187 -32.76 8.55 -6.19
C PRO A 187 -34.23 8.53 -5.75
N GLU A 188 -34.80 9.69 -5.47
CA GLU A 188 -36.24 9.83 -5.32
C GLU A 188 -36.92 9.56 -6.67
N PRO A 189 -38.17 9.05 -6.68
CA PRO A 189 -38.88 8.72 -7.94
C PRO A 189 -38.94 9.87 -8.94
N ASP A 190 -39.17 11.10 -8.46
CA ASP A 190 -39.22 12.29 -9.29
C ASP A 190 -37.85 12.68 -9.87
N GLU A 191 -36.77 12.57 -9.09
CA GLU A 191 -35.41 12.81 -9.56
C GLU A 191 -35.00 11.83 -10.66
N LEU A 192 -35.34 10.54 -10.48
CA LEU A 192 -35.10 9.53 -11.51
C LEU A 192 -35.89 9.81 -12.77
N ALA A 193 -37.19 10.14 -12.65
CA ALA A 193 -38.06 10.46 -13.79
C ALA A 193 -37.54 11.67 -14.58
N GLU A 194 -37.13 12.73 -13.92
CA GLU A 194 -36.52 13.92 -14.51
C GLU A 194 -35.23 13.58 -15.27
N PHE A 195 -34.34 12.83 -14.65
CA PHE A 195 -33.08 12.39 -15.29
C PHE A 195 -33.33 11.55 -16.54
N LEU A 196 -34.31 10.63 -16.50
CA LEU A 196 -34.64 9.77 -17.64
C LEU A 196 -35.29 10.56 -18.80
N ALA A 197 -36.08 11.58 -18.49
CA ALA A 197 -36.71 12.45 -19.47
C ALA A 197 -35.74 13.47 -20.11
N ASP A 198 -34.58 13.74 -19.47
CA ASP A 198 -33.58 14.67 -20.01
C ASP A 198 -32.92 14.08 -21.26
N SER A 199 -33.04 14.78 -22.39
CA SER A 199 -32.38 14.41 -23.67
C SER A 199 -30.98 15.01 -23.85
N ASN A 200 -30.46 15.72 -22.84
CA ASN A 200 -29.13 16.34 -22.91
C ASN A 200 -28.03 15.27 -22.96
N PRO A 201 -27.12 15.28 -23.93
CA PRO A 201 -26.00 14.31 -23.98
C PRO A 201 -25.08 14.35 -22.76
N GLU A 202 -25.03 15.51 -22.06
CA GLU A 202 -24.21 15.70 -20.85
C GLU A 202 -24.99 15.37 -19.55
N LYS A 203 -26.15 14.76 -19.62
CA LYS A 203 -27.00 14.52 -18.43
C LYS A 203 -26.31 13.67 -17.35
N ARG A 204 -25.51 12.68 -17.76
CA ARG A 204 -24.74 11.84 -16.84
C ARG A 204 -23.70 12.65 -16.08
N ASN A 205 -22.94 13.48 -16.78
CA ASN A 205 -21.93 14.36 -16.16
C ASN A 205 -22.56 15.38 -15.22
N LYS A 206 -23.72 15.95 -15.62
CA LYS A 206 -24.48 16.88 -14.77
C LYS A 206 -25.02 16.20 -13.51
N LEU A 207 -25.52 14.98 -13.63
CA LEU A 207 -25.98 14.19 -12.48
C LEU A 207 -24.82 13.97 -11.49
N VAL A 208 -23.68 13.49 -11.96
CA VAL A 208 -22.51 13.28 -11.10
C VAL A 208 -22.12 14.59 -10.39
N GLN A 209 -22.03 15.69 -11.13
CA GLN A 209 -21.69 16.99 -10.53
C GLN A 209 -22.68 17.42 -9.45
N SER A 210 -23.98 17.25 -9.68
CA SER A 210 -25.03 17.61 -8.70
C SER A 210 -24.94 16.76 -7.43
N LEU A 211 -24.64 15.46 -7.56
CA LEU A 211 -24.49 14.55 -6.43
C LEU A 211 -23.26 14.88 -5.57
N LEU A 212 -22.14 15.30 -6.19
CA LEU A 212 -20.93 15.73 -5.47
C LEU A 212 -21.17 16.96 -4.59
N ASP A 213 -22.17 17.78 -4.91
CA ASP A 213 -22.50 19.00 -4.17
C ASP A 213 -23.53 18.77 -3.03
N GLN A 214 -24.09 17.56 -2.95
CA GLN A 214 -25.03 17.19 -1.88
C GLN A 214 -24.32 16.96 -0.54
N LYS A 215 -25.03 17.20 0.56
CA LYS A 215 -24.52 16.95 1.92
C LYS A 215 -24.29 15.44 2.17
N GLU A 216 -25.03 14.60 1.49
CA GLU A 216 -24.96 13.13 1.56
C GLU A 216 -23.61 12.60 1.08
N PHE A 217 -23.01 13.23 0.06
CA PHE A 217 -21.63 12.96 -0.34
C PHE A 217 -20.67 13.16 0.85
N THR A 218 -20.81 14.27 1.56
CA THR A 218 -19.98 14.54 2.74
C THR A 218 -20.20 13.48 3.82
N GLU A 219 -21.44 13.13 4.15
CA GLU A 219 -21.76 12.14 5.19
C GLU A 219 -21.18 10.76 4.85
N MET A 220 -21.30 10.31 3.60
CA MET A 220 -20.74 9.05 3.12
C MET A 220 -19.22 8.99 3.32
N TRP A 221 -18.52 10.02 2.91
CA TRP A 221 -17.06 10.04 3.00
C TRP A 221 -16.53 10.28 4.40
N VAL A 222 -17.26 11.05 5.22
CA VAL A 222 -16.96 11.18 6.66
C VAL A 222 -17.07 9.82 7.35
N MET A 223 -18.09 9.03 7.04
CA MET A 223 -18.24 7.68 7.61
C MET A 223 -17.04 6.79 7.27
N LYS A 224 -16.61 6.75 6.00
CA LYS A 224 -15.45 5.96 5.55
C LYS A 224 -14.13 6.40 6.19
N TRP A 225 -13.85 7.69 6.17
CA TRP A 225 -12.61 8.22 6.76
C TRP A 225 -12.63 8.16 8.28
N ALA A 226 -13.78 8.26 8.93
CA ALA A 226 -13.90 8.09 10.38
C ALA A 226 -13.50 6.68 10.82
N GLU A 227 -13.81 5.66 10.03
CA GLU A 227 -13.37 4.28 10.28
C GLU A 227 -11.84 4.17 10.17
N LEU A 228 -11.24 4.62 9.06
CA LEU A 228 -9.79 4.59 8.83
C LEU A 228 -9.01 5.38 9.89
N LEU A 229 -9.52 6.55 10.29
CA LEU A 229 -8.94 7.41 11.33
C LEU A 229 -9.33 6.98 12.75
N GLN A 230 -10.04 5.83 12.89
CA GLN A 230 -10.46 5.25 14.16
C GLN A 230 -11.25 6.20 15.07
N ILE A 231 -12.13 7.03 14.50
CA ILE A 231 -12.94 7.99 15.26
C ILE A 231 -13.98 7.25 16.10
N ARG A 232 -13.62 6.97 17.37
CA ARG A 232 -14.41 6.19 18.31
C ARG A 232 -14.12 6.58 19.75
N THR A 233 -15.05 6.27 20.65
CA THR A 233 -14.80 6.36 22.09
C THR A 233 -13.86 5.25 22.53
N GLN A 234 -13.01 5.52 23.53
CA GLN A 234 -12.09 4.54 24.08
C GLN A 234 -11.84 4.81 25.57
N GLN A 235 -12.39 3.95 26.42
CA GLN A 235 -12.32 4.12 27.87
C GLN A 235 -10.89 4.08 28.41
N ASN A 236 -10.08 3.10 28.00
CA ASN A 236 -8.71 2.90 28.47
C ASN A 236 -7.80 4.10 28.18
N ASN A 237 -8.03 4.81 27.08
CA ASN A 237 -7.24 5.96 26.65
C ASN A 237 -7.96 7.29 26.95
N GLN A 238 -9.05 7.27 27.71
CA GLN A 238 -9.82 8.46 28.11
C GLN A 238 -10.34 9.27 26.89
N VAL A 239 -10.72 8.59 25.80
CA VAL A 239 -11.39 9.23 24.67
C VAL A 239 -12.88 9.27 24.95
N SER A 240 -13.34 10.42 25.43
CA SER A 240 -14.74 10.65 25.78
C SER A 240 -15.63 10.80 24.54
N TYR A 241 -16.94 10.64 24.72
CA TYR A 241 -17.93 10.91 23.66
C TYR A 241 -17.80 12.34 23.10
N LYS A 242 -17.57 13.34 23.97
CA LYS A 242 -17.34 14.73 23.52
C LYS A 242 -16.12 14.84 22.62
N ALA A 243 -15.00 14.21 23.00
CA ALA A 243 -13.77 14.21 22.19
C ALA A 243 -13.99 13.56 20.82
N THR A 244 -14.68 12.41 20.81
CA THR A 244 -15.05 11.70 19.57
C THR A 244 -15.94 12.55 18.67
N LEU A 245 -16.98 13.18 19.22
CA LEU A 245 -17.89 14.05 18.45
C LEU A 245 -17.16 15.26 17.86
N LEU A 246 -16.28 15.90 18.63
CA LEU A 246 -15.49 17.03 18.14
C LEU A 246 -14.52 16.60 17.03
N TYR A 247 -13.91 15.43 17.16
CA TYR A 247 -13.02 14.89 16.13
C TYR A 247 -13.80 14.53 14.85
N HIS A 248 -14.97 13.91 14.98
CA HIS A 248 -15.86 13.65 13.85
C HIS A 248 -16.28 14.96 13.16
N ASN A 249 -16.70 15.97 13.91
CA ASN A 249 -17.10 17.26 13.34
C ASN A 249 -15.93 17.99 12.69
N TRP A 250 -14.71 17.86 13.23
CA TRP A 250 -13.51 18.36 12.60
C TRP A 250 -13.29 17.75 11.20
N LEU A 251 -13.41 16.41 11.08
CA LEU A 251 -13.28 15.73 9.81
C LEU A 251 -14.38 16.15 8.84
N LYS A 252 -15.64 16.17 9.32
CA LYS A 252 -16.81 16.56 8.53
C LYS A 252 -16.67 17.96 7.93
N ASP A 253 -16.21 18.92 8.72
CA ASP A 253 -15.99 20.28 8.24
C ASP A 253 -14.95 20.36 7.12
N ARG A 254 -13.86 19.61 7.21
CA ARG A 254 -12.81 19.57 6.17
C ARG A 254 -13.31 18.95 4.87
N ILE A 255 -14.03 17.84 4.96
CA ILE A 255 -14.61 17.17 3.77
C ILE A 255 -15.72 18.02 3.15
N ALA A 256 -16.61 18.61 3.96
CA ALA A 256 -17.70 19.48 3.48
C ALA A 256 -17.16 20.69 2.71
N ASN A 257 -16.06 21.28 3.16
CA ASN A 257 -15.42 22.42 2.52
C ASN A 257 -14.45 22.00 1.39
N ASN A 258 -14.44 20.73 1.00
CA ASN A 258 -13.52 20.17 -0.01
C ASN A 258 -12.06 20.59 0.24
N MET A 259 -11.64 20.59 1.51
CA MET A 259 -10.26 20.91 1.85
C MET A 259 -9.30 19.94 1.16
N PRO A 260 -8.22 20.40 0.51
CA PRO A 260 -7.23 19.52 -0.09
C PRO A 260 -6.79 18.40 0.85
N PHE A 261 -6.84 17.15 0.37
CA PHE A 261 -6.67 16.00 1.28
C PHE A 261 -5.27 15.94 1.92
N ASP A 262 -4.25 16.40 1.21
CA ASP A 262 -2.89 16.57 1.75
C ASP A 262 -2.87 17.53 2.96
N LYS A 263 -3.68 18.61 2.91
CA LYS A 263 -3.80 19.57 4.01
C LYS A 263 -4.52 19.00 5.22
N ILE A 264 -5.55 18.16 4.99
CA ILE A 264 -6.22 17.44 6.08
C ILE A 264 -5.21 16.55 6.81
N VAL A 265 -4.39 15.80 6.08
CA VAL A 265 -3.38 14.90 6.66
C VAL A 265 -2.24 15.69 7.32
N GLN A 266 -1.80 16.80 6.74
CA GLN A 266 -0.81 17.69 7.36
C GLN A 266 -1.32 18.25 8.68
N GLU A 267 -2.55 18.76 8.73
CA GLU A 267 -3.20 19.26 9.96
C GLU A 267 -3.31 18.15 11.01
N LEU A 268 -3.75 16.96 10.61
CA LEU A 268 -3.91 15.81 11.48
C LEU A 268 -2.59 15.41 12.13
N LEU A 269 -1.56 15.14 11.34
CA LEU A 269 -0.30 14.59 11.82
C LEU A 269 0.55 15.61 12.59
N SER A 270 0.46 16.90 12.28
CA SER A 270 1.18 17.95 12.99
C SER A 270 0.40 18.53 14.19
N SER A 271 -0.80 18.00 14.47
CA SER A 271 -1.69 18.55 15.48
C SER A 271 -1.09 18.55 16.91
N THR A 272 -1.31 19.64 17.61
CA THR A 272 -0.98 19.84 19.03
C THR A 272 -2.09 20.60 19.74
N GLY A 273 -2.17 20.48 21.06
CA GLY A 273 -3.18 21.15 21.87
C GLY A 273 -4.12 20.19 22.58
N GLY A 274 -5.17 20.74 23.18
CA GLY A 274 -6.19 19.98 23.90
C GLY A 274 -7.13 19.26 22.94
N THR A 275 -7.53 18.05 23.29
CA THR A 275 -8.43 17.20 22.49
C THR A 275 -9.80 17.82 22.20
N PHE A 276 -10.21 18.84 22.96
CA PHE A 276 -11.44 19.58 22.72
C PHE A 276 -11.23 20.81 21.85
N LYS A 277 -10.12 21.55 22.05
CA LYS A 277 -9.80 22.78 21.31
C LYS A 277 -9.11 22.51 19.97
N SER A 278 -8.35 21.44 19.89
CA SER A 278 -7.66 20.94 18.70
C SER A 278 -8.08 19.51 18.43
N PRO A 279 -9.28 19.27 17.87
CA PRO A 279 -9.87 17.94 17.81
C PRO A 279 -9.06 16.90 17.03
N ALA A 280 -8.25 17.31 16.04
CA ALA A 280 -7.33 16.45 15.30
C ALA A 280 -6.34 15.70 16.23
N THR A 281 -6.01 16.26 17.40
CA THR A 281 -5.13 15.60 18.40
C THR A 281 -5.69 14.31 18.95
N ASN A 282 -7.01 14.07 18.81
CA ASN A 282 -7.63 12.81 19.20
C ASN A 282 -7.05 11.60 18.44
N PHE A 283 -6.53 11.79 17.23
CA PHE A 283 -5.79 10.75 16.52
C PHE A 283 -4.69 10.12 17.38
N TYR A 284 -3.90 10.96 18.06
CA TYR A 284 -2.83 10.52 18.97
C TYR A 284 -3.33 10.09 20.36
N GLN A 285 -4.58 10.37 20.68
CA GLN A 285 -5.17 9.94 21.94
C GLN A 285 -5.85 8.58 21.84
N ILE A 286 -6.39 8.25 20.67
CA ILE A 286 -6.98 6.93 20.39
C ILE A 286 -5.89 5.87 20.41
N GLU A 287 -4.78 6.11 19.72
CA GLU A 287 -3.62 5.23 19.76
C GLU A 287 -2.45 5.94 20.46
N ARG A 288 -1.96 5.34 21.53
CA ARG A 288 -0.92 5.95 22.39
C ARG A 288 0.45 5.30 22.23
N ASP A 289 0.48 4.07 21.77
CA ASP A 289 1.72 3.36 21.51
C ASP A 289 2.41 3.89 20.25
N THR A 290 3.69 4.23 20.36
CA THR A 290 4.46 4.82 19.26
C THR A 290 4.53 3.89 18.04
N LEU A 291 4.68 2.59 18.26
CA LEU A 291 4.79 1.62 17.16
C LEU A 291 3.43 1.42 16.48
N LYS A 292 2.34 1.41 17.26
CA LYS A 292 0.99 1.29 16.71
C LYS A 292 0.55 2.53 15.92
N VAL A 293 0.92 3.74 16.37
CA VAL A 293 0.74 4.97 15.58
C VAL A 293 1.51 4.88 14.27
N THR A 294 2.73 4.36 14.31
CA THR A 294 3.59 4.18 13.13
C THR A 294 2.94 3.24 12.11
N GLU A 295 2.47 2.08 12.57
CA GLU A 295 1.77 1.10 11.75
C GLU A 295 0.50 1.69 11.13
N ASN A 296 -0.31 2.40 11.93
CA ASN A 296 -1.54 3.04 11.45
C ASN A 296 -1.27 4.09 10.37
N VAL A 297 -0.27 4.96 10.58
CA VAL A 297 0.10 5.98 9.58
C VAL A 297 0.60 5.34 8.28
N ALA A 298 1.43 4.30 8.36
CA ALA A 298 1.89 3.58 7.16
C ALA A 298 0.71 2.91 6.43
N GLN A 299 -0.20 2.28 7.16
CA GLN A 299 -1.34 1.56 6.60
C GLN A 299 -2.37 2.50 5.98
N VAL A 300 -2.79 3.54 6.70
CA VAL A 300 -3.86 4.45 6.26
C VAL A 300 -3.39 5.39 5.16
N PHE A 301 -2.19 5.96 5.28
CA PHE A 301 -1.73 7.01 4.35
C PHE A 301 -0.78 6.52 3.27
N MET A 302 -0.17 5.35 3.43
CA MET A 302 0.75 4.79 2.44
C MET A 302 0.31 3.41 1.92
N GLY A 303 -0.76 2.83 2.49
CA GLY A 303 -1.29 1.53 2.09
C GLY A 303 -0.39 0.35 2.47
N MET A 304 0.47 0.49 3.48
CA MET A 304 1.51 -0.49 3.79
C MET A 304 1.30 -1.16 5.13
N ARG A 305 1.32 -2.48 5.16
CA ARG A 305 1.33 -3.30 6.38
C ARG A 305 2.77 -3.61 6.78
N ILE A 306 3.35 -2.80 7.65
CA ILE A 306 4.76 -2.93 8.05
C ILE A 306 4.98 -3.70 9.36
N GLN A 307 3.92 -4.24 9.98
CA GLN A 307 3.97 -4.88 11.31
C GLN A 307 4.98 -6.02 11.40
N CYS A 308 5.17 -6.80 10.33
CA CYS A 308 6.13 -7.90 10.32
C CYS A 308 7.57 -7.40 10.54
N ALA A 309 7.88 -6.18 10.09
CA ALA A 309 9.20 -5.58 10.25
C ALA A 309 9.51 -5.14 11.70
N GLN A 310 8.55 -5.24 12.62
CA GLN A 310 8.79 -5.02 14.05
C GLN A 310 9.73 -6.08 14.68
N CYS A 311 9.63 -7.34 14.24
CA CYS A 311 10.37 -8.46 14.86
C CYS A 311 11.50 -9.02 13.99
N HIS A 312 11.35 -8.91 12.67
CA HIS A 312 12.33 -9.40 11.68
C HIS A 312 12.18 -8.60 10.37
N ASN A 313 13.10 -8.71 9.45
CA ASN A 313 12.93 -8.13 8.12
C ASN A 313 11.66 -8.69 7.48
N HIS A 314 10.87 -7.83 6.82
CA HIS A 314 9.57 -8.22 6.28
C HIS A 314 9.71 -9.42 5.32
N PRO A 315 8.93 -10.52 5.50
CA PRO A 315 9.15 -11.76 4.73
C PRO A 315 8.69 -11.69 3.27
N PHE A 316 7.81 -10.74 2.94
CA PHE A 316 7.19 -10.63 1.61
C PHE A 316 7.39 -9.25 0.98
N ASP A 317 8.20 -8.37 1.60
CA ASP A 317 8.48 -7.03 1.13
C ASP A 317 9.91 -6.63 1.51
N ARG A 318 10.35 -5.45 1.07
CA ARG A 318 11.71 -4.92 1.24
C ARG A 318 11.99 -4.28 2.62
N TRP A 319 10.98 -4.14 3.46
CA TRP A 319 11.10 -3.40 4.73
C TRP A 319 11.93 -4.17 5.76
N THR A 320 12.97 -3.53 6.25
CA THR A 320 13.81 -4.05 7.31
C THR A 320 13.34 -3.59 8.69
N MET A 321 13.82 -4.24 9.77
CA MET A 321 13.62 -3.73 11.13
C MET A 321 14.15 -2.30 11.28
N ASP A 322 15.26 -1.98 10.62
CA ASP A 322 15.83 -0.63 10.62
C ASP A 322 14.90 0.41 10.01
N ASP A 323 14.26 0.09 8.89
CA ASP A 323 13.27 0.98 8.26
C ASP A 323 12.07 1.21 9.18
N TYR A 324 11.56 0.14 9.81
CA TYR A 324 10.43 0.21 10.74
C TYR A 324 10.72 1.12 11.94
N TYR A 325 11.83 0.87 12.67
CA TYR A 325 12.16 1.64 13.86
C TYR A 325 12.63 3.07 13.54
N SER A 326 13.26 3.28 12.38
CA SER A 326 13.60 4.63 11.90
C SER A 326 12.32 5.43 11.57
N PHE A 327 11.34 4.81 10.93
CA PHE A 327 10.05 5.44 10.66
C PHE A 327 9.28 5.71 11.96
N ALA A 328 9.28 4.80 12.93
CA ALA A 328 8.68 4.98 14.24
C ALA A 328 9.28 6.18 15.01
N SER A 329 10.53 6.54 14.73
CA SER A 329 11.20 7.67 15.40
C SER A 329 10.57 9.03 15.10
N PHE A 330 9.74 9.17 14.06
CA PHE A 330 8.94 10.38 13.85
C PHE A 330 7.92 10.61 14.96
N PHE A 331 7.42 9.57 15.61
CA PHE A 331 6.35 9.62 16.63
C PHE A 331 6.86 9.52 18.06
N SER A 332 8.18 9.38 18.26
CA SER A 332 8.80 9.18 19.58
C SER A 332 8.66 10.37 20.55
N GLN A 333 8.35 11.55 20.03
CA GLN A 333 8.31 12.79 20.81
C GLN A 333 6.89 13.27 21.15
N ILE A 334 5.89 12.41 20.99
CA ILE A 334 4.51 12.75 21.37
C ILE A 334 4.38 12.73 22.89
N GLY A 335 4.15 13.92 23.46
CA GLY A 335 3.85 14.12 24.87
C GLY A 335 2.35 14.24 25.11
N ARG A 336 1.92 13.83 26.30
CA ARG A 336 0.53 13.96 26.76
C ARG A 336 0.52 14.44 28.19
N LYS A 337 -0.42 15.33 28.52
CA LYS A 337 -0.71 15.75 29.88
C LYS A 337 -2.20 16.04 30.06
N ASN A 338 -2.70 15.89 31.27
CA ASN A 338 -4.08 16.25 31.58
C ASN A 338 -4.29 17.75 31.42
N ALA A 339 -5.45 18.15 30.94
CA ALA A 339 -5.92 19.52 30.95
C ALA A 339 -6.63 19.84 32.30
N GLU A 340 -7.18 21.03 32.41
CA GLU A 340 -8.00 21.44 33.56
C GLU A 340 -9.30 20.60 33.62
N ASP A 341 -9.97 20.41 32.47
CA ASP A 341 -11.07 19.44 32.37
C ASP A 341 -10.47 18.01 32.36
N PRO A 342 -10.82 17.14 33.32
CA PRO A 342 -10.25 15.80 33.44
C PRO A 342 -10.59 14.88 32.24
N ARG A 343 -11.54 15.28 31.39
CA ARG A 343 -11.93 14.57 30.15
C ARG A 343 -11.11 15.03 28.96
N GLU A 344 -10.27 16.06 29.11
CA GLU A 344 -9.44 16.62 28.05
C GLU A 344 -7.98 16.25 28.25
N VAL A 345 -7.30 15.85 27.21
CA VAL A 345 -5.86 15.58 27.19
C VAL A 345 -5.19 16.57 26.25
N ILE A 346 -4.05 17.11 26.68
CA ILE A 346 -3.22 18.00 25.85
C ILE A 346 -2.12 17.16 25.21
N VAL A 347 -2.09 17.13 23.89
CA VAL A 347 -1.02 16.50 23.08
C VAL A 347 -0.01 17.58 22.70
N PHE A 348 1.27 17.30 22.86
CA PHE A 348 2.34 18.27 22.58
C PHE A 348 3.64 17.58 22.11
N ASN A 349 4.51 18.33 21.46
CA ASN A 349 5.86 17.86 21.11
C ASN A 349 6.80 18.04 22.33
N ARG A 350 7.34 16.91 22.86
CA ARG A 350 8.28 16.90 23.99
C ARG A 350 9.67 17.43 23.65
N ARG A 351 10.03 17.55 22.38
CA ARG A 351 11.37 17.89 21.85
C ARG A 351 12.49 16.94 22.33
N SER A 352 12.11 15.81 22.92
CA SER A 352 13.02 14.74 23.38
C SER A 352 12.27 13.41 23.36
N GLY A 353 12.99 12.34 23.28
CA GLY A 353 12.49 10.97 23.17
C GLY A 353 12.94 10.34 21.87
N ASP A 354 13.43 9.11 21.99
CA ASP A 354 13.98 8.35 20.87
C ASP A 354 13.46 6.92 20.90
N VAL A 355 13.36 6.31 19.75
CA VAL A 355 13.13 4.88 19.58
C VAL A 355 14.48 4.18 19.59
N LYS A 356 14.55 3.03 20.27
CA LYS A 356 15.74 2.17 20.25
C LYS A 356 15.45 0.90 19.47
N HIS A 357 16.42 0.49 18.67
CA HIS A 357 16.36 -0.78 17.99
C HIS A 357 16.38 -1.93 19.01
N PRO A 358 15.51 -2.94 18.93
CA PRO A 358 15.46 -4.02 19.93
C PRO A 358 16.73 -4.87 19.93
N VAL A 359 17.40 -4.99 18.77
CA VAL A 359 18.69 -5.67 18.68
C VAL A 359 19.81 -4.64 18.82
N GLY A 360 20.63 -4.78 19.88
CA GLY A 360 21.80 -3.92 20.13
C GLY A 360 21.49 -2.57 20.77
N GLY A 361 20.21 -2.18 20.97
CA GLY A 361 19.81 -0.99 21.75
C GLY A 361 20.22 0.37 21.17
N ARG A 362 20.64 0.42 19.89
CA ARG A 362 21.05 1.67 19.23
C ARG A 362 19.87 2.62 19.07
N THR A 363 20.11 3.91 19.19
CA THR A 363 19.12 4.95 18.92
C THR A 363 18.86 5.08 17.43
N MET A 364 17.58 5.08 17.06
CA MET A 364 17.17 5.18 15.66
C MET A 364 16.94 6.63 15.24
N THR A 365 17.52 7.01 14.11
CA THR A 365 17.30 8.32 13.48
C THR A 365 16.03 8.27 12.63
N PRO A 366 15.15 9.30 12.66
CA PRO A 366 14.00 9.39 11.76
C PRO A 366 14.43 9.24 10.30
N LYS A 367 13.79 8.32 9.57
CA LYS A 367 13.99 8.08 8.15
C LYS A 367 12.64 7.85 7.50
N PHE A 368 12.40 8.48 6.37
CA PHE A 368 11.19 8.24 5.59
C PHE A 368 11.14 6.79 5.10
N LEU A 369 9.99 6.17 5.17
CA LEU A 369 9.81 4.80 4.71
C LEU A 369 9.98 4.74 3.18
N GLY A 370 11.06 4.09 2.72
CA GLY A 370 11.45 4.09 1.30
C GLY A 370 12.06 5.39 0.79
N GLY A 371 12.34 6.38 1.68
CA GLY A 371 12.93 7.66 1.34
C GLY A 371 14.23 7.94 2.09
N ALA A 372 14.67 9.19 2.01
CA ALA A 372 15.91 9.67 2.63
C ALA A 372 15.77 9.88 4.15
N VAL A 373 16.90 10.07 4.82
CA VAL A 373 16.97 10.60 6.18
C VAL A 373 16.83 12.12 6.09
N PRO A 374 15.76 12.72 6.66
CA PRO A 374 15.59 14.17 6.62
C PRO A 374 16.53 14.89 7.58
N GLU A 375 16.91 16.09 7.24
CA GLU A 375 17.53 17.01 8.19
C GLU A 375 16.47 17.60 9.10
N ILE A 376 16.52 17.26 10.39
CA ILE A 376 15.57 17.72 11.40
C ILE A 376 16.31 18.46 12.50
N THR A 377 16.02 19.75 12.63
CA THR A 377 16.57 20.53 13.74
C THR A 377 15.86 20.19 15.06
N ARG A 378 16.53 20.43 16.19
CA ARG A 378 15.95 20.17 17.52
C ARG A 378 14.66 20.97 17.82
N ALA A 379 14.45 22.07 17.11
CA ALA A 379 13.26 22.91 17.28
C ALA A 379 12.04 22.42 16.47
N GLN A 380 12.26 21.60 15.44
CA GLN A 380 11.19 21.11 14.56
C GLN A 380 10.44 19.93 15.19
N ASP A 381 9.14 19.87 14.94
CA ASP A 381 8.32 18.69 15.23
C ASP A 381 8.55 17.64 14.14
N ARG A 382 9.04 16.47 14.51
CA ARG A 382 9.31 15.34 13.61
C ARG A 382 8.07 14.96 12.80
N ARG A 383 6.88 15.05 13.40
CA ARG A 383 5.60 14.72 12.76
C ARG A 383 5.24 15.71 11.66
N ALA A 384 5.54 17.00 11.85
CA ALA A 384 5.33 18.02 10.82
C ALA A 384 6.24 17.79 9.61
N VAL A 385 7.50 17.37 9.85
CA VAL A 385 8.44 17.00 8.76
C VAL A 385 7.91 15.79 7.98
N LEU A 386 7.43 14.76 8.68
CA LEU A 386 6.80 13.59 8.05
C LEU A 386 5.56 13.99 7.24
N ALA A 387 4.68 14.80 7.81
CA ALA A 387 3.45 15.25 7.15
C ALA A 387 3.73 16.04 5.86
N THR A 388 4.77 16.85 5.87
CA THR A 388 5.23 17.57 4.67
C THR A 388 5.73 16.61 3.60
N TRP A 389 6.52 15.60 3.97
CA TRP A 389 7.02 14.60 3.03
C TRP A 389 5.90 13.73 2.46
N LEU A 390 4.90 13.34 3.26
CA LEU A 390 3.76 12.56 2.76
C LEU A 390 3.06 13.26 1.59
N ALA A 391 2.88 14.58 1.68
CA ALA A 391 2.21 15.37 0.65
C ALA A 391 3.16 15.82 -0.49
N SER A 392 4.44 15.50 -0.42
CA SER A 392 5.41 15.90 -1.44
C SER A 392 5.37 15.00 -2.68
N ALA A 393 5.84 15.55 -3.82
CA ALA A 393 6.00 14.78 -5.05
C ALA A 393 7.04 13.64 -4.93
N ASP A 394 7.94 13.73 -3.94
CA ASP A 394 8.95 12.70 -3.67
C ASP A 394 8.38 11.48 -2.94
N ASN A 395 7.13 11.56 -2.45
CA ASN A 395 6.47 10.43 -1.83
C ASN A 395 5.75 9.58 -2.87
N PRO A 396 6.22 8.34 -3.16
CA PRO A 396 5.62 7.52 -4.20
C PRO A 396 4.36 6.76 -3.74
N PHE A 397 3.92 6.91 -2.48
CA PHE A 397 2.88 6.06 -1.89
C PHE A 397 1.59 6.80 -1.57
N PHE A 398 1.67 8.04 -1.11
CA PHE A 398 0.52 8.78 -0.57
C PHE A 398 -0.58 9.01 -1.61
N ALA A 399 -0.27 9.66 -2.72
CA ALA A 399 -1.26 9.94 -3.76
C ALA A 399 -1.79 8.65 -4.42
N PRO A 400 -0.96 7.63 -4.76
CA PRO A 400 -1.46 6.35 -5.25
C PRO A 400 -2.36 5.62 -4.25
N ASN A 401 -2.01 5.61 -2.97
CA ASN A 401 -2.83 4.96 -1.94
C ASN A 401 -4.20 5.62 -1.80
N LEU A 402 -4.26 6.95 -1.74
CA LEU A 402 -5.52 7.67 -1.68
C LEU A 402 -6.38 7.42 -2.92
N ALA A 403 -5.79 7.47 -4.11
CA ALA A 403 -6.47 7.17 -5.37
C ALA A 403 -7.01 5.74 -5.38
N ASN A 404 -6.24 4.76 -4.86
CA ASN A 404 -6.66 3.37 -4.76
C ASN A 404 -7.83 3.17 -3.79
N ILE A 405 -7.83 3.83 -2.64
CA ILE A 405 -8.95 3.81 -1.67
C ILE A 405 -10.22 4.38 -2.31
N ILE A 406 -10.09 5.51 -3.03
CA ILE A 406 -11.22 6.12 -3.73
C ILE A 406 -11.74 5.20 -4.84
N TRP A 407 -10.86 4.65 -5.67
CA TRP A 407 -11.19 3.69 -6.71
C TRP A 407 -11.94 2.48 -6.15
N ALA A 408 -11.41 1.86 -5.09
CA ALA A 408 -12.01 0.69 -4.46
C ALA A 408 -13.44 0.95 -3.94
N HIS A 409 -13.75 2.20 -3.56
CA HIS A 409 -15.11 2.56 -3.17
C HIS A 409 -16.11 2.39 -4.31
N PHE A 410 -15.77 2.84 -5.52
CA PHE A 410 -16.68 2.84 -6.67
C PHE A 410 -16.74 1.48 -7.38
N PHE A 411 -15.67 0.70 -7.33
CA PHE A 411 -15.58 -0.58 -8.05
C PHE A 411 -15.64 -1.82 -7.16
N GLY A 412 -15.69 -1.63 -5.83
CA GLY A 412 -15.73 -2.74 -4.87
C GLY A 412 -14.41 -3.51 -4.75
N ILE A 413 -13.40 -3.14 -5.53
CA ILE A 413 -12.04 -3.72 -5.55
C ILE A 413 -11.03 -2.65 -5.89
N GLY A 414 -9.88 -2.66 -5.19
CA GLY A 414 -8.77 -1.76 -5.47
C GLY A 414 -8.01 -2.12 -6.75
N ILE A 415 -7.29 -1.14 -7.31
CA ILE A 415 -6.28 -1.41 -8.33
C ILE A 415 -5.12 -2.18 -7.69
N ILE A 416 -4.83 -1.92 -6.42
CA ILE A 416 -4.09 -2.81 -5.50
C ILE A 416 -5.11 -3.35 -4.51
N GLU A 417 -5.19 -4.68 -4.36
CA GLU A 417 -6.14 -5.35 -3.47
C GLU A 417 -5.42 -6.39 -2.61
N PRO A 418 -5.59 -6.40 -1.26
CA PRO A 418 -6.30 -5.42 -0.42
C PRO A 418 -5.71 -4.00 -0.53
N VAL A 419 -6.57 -2.97 -0.38
CA VAL A 419 -6.17 -1.56 -0.59
C VAL A 419 -5.03 -1.09 0.32
N ASP A 420 -4.86 -1.73 1.48
CA ASP A 420 -3.85 -1.43 2.48
C ASP A 420 -2.65 -2.40 2.46
N ASP A 421 -2.46 -3.13 1.35
CA ASP A 421 -1.40 -4.13 1.21
C ASP A 421 -0.49 -3.84 0.00
N VAL A 422 -0.01 -2.60 -0.07
CA VAL A 422 0.96 -2.16 -1.08
C VAL A 422 2.33 -2.76 -0.76
N ARG A 423 2.78 -3.68 -1.61
CA ARG A 423 4.10 -4.34 -1.48
C ARG A 423 4.58 -4.85 -2.82
N VAL A 424 5.87 -5.18 -2.91
CA VAL A 424 6.48 -5.70 -4.15
C VAL A 424 5.78 -6.95 -4.66
N SER A 425 5.34 -7.84 -3.75
CA SER A 425 4.63 -9.07 -4.11
C SER A 425 3.13 -8.89 -4.40
N ASN A 426 2.60 -7.68 -4.26
CA ASN A 426 1.20 -7.34 -4.54
C ASN A 426 1.12 -6.04 -5.36
N PRO A 427 1.56 -6.06 -6.62
CA PRO A 427 1.56 -4.86 -7.47
C PRO A 427 0.15 -4.49 -7.93
N ALA A 428 0.03 -3.27 -8.44
CA ALA A 428 -1.20 -2.79 -9.06
C ALA A 428 -1.62 -3.68 -10.25
N SER A 429 -2.89 -4.05 -10.32
CA SER A 429 -3.47 -4.77 -11.47
C SER A 429 -3.42 -3.95 -12.77
N ASN A 430 -3.47 -2.63 -12.68
CA ASN A 430 -3.25 -1.68 -13.76
C ASN A 430 -2.35 -0.53 -13.26
N PRO A 431 -1.01 -0.70 -13.30
CA PRO A 431 -0.08 0.28 -12.76
C PRO A 431 -0.11 1.62 -13.50
N GLU A 432 -0.37 1.60 -14.82
CA GLU A 432 -0.50 2.81 -15.63
C GLU A 432 -1.71 3.65 -15.19
N LEU A 433 -2.84 2.99 -14.90
CA LEU A 433 -4.04 3.65 -14.40
C LEU A 433 -3.82 4.25 -13.00
N LEU A 434 -3.24 3.48 -12.09
CA LEU A 434 -2.98 3.96 -10.73
C LEU A 434 -2.03 5.17 -10.74
N ALA A 435 -0.98 5.12 -11.57
CA ALA A 435 -0.05 6.23 -11.74
C ALA A 435 -0.73 7.48 -12.33
N ALA A 436 -1.63 7.31 -13.30
CA ALA A 436 -2.38 8.42 -13.90
C ALA A 436 -3.35 9.05 -12.89
N LEU A 437 -4.11 8.24 -12.14
CA LEU A 437 -5.00 8.73 -11.08
C LEU A 437 -4.23 9.51 -10.01
N ALA A 438 -3.11 8.97 -9.53
CA ALA A 438 -2.25 9.63 -8.55
C ALA A 438 -1.70 10.97 -9.08
N LYS A 439 -1.22 10.98 -10.32
CA LYS A 439 -0.72 12.19 -10.98
C LYS A 439 -1.81 13.25 -11.11
N ARG A 440 -3.01 12.87 -11.61
CA ARG A 440 -4.14 13.78 -11.72
C ARG A 440 -4.57 14.32 -10.36
N PHE A 441 -4.59 13.47 -9.33
CA PHE A 441 -4.95 13.90 -7.99
C PHE A 441 -3.99 14.96 -7.44
N THR A 442 -2.67 14.80 -7.67
CA THR A 442 -1.69 15.83 -7.31
C THR A 442 -1.83 17.11 -8.14
N GLU A 443 -2.06 17.00 -9.46
CA GLU A 443 -2.31 18.13 -10.35
C GLU A 443 -3.57 18.92 -9.96
N TYR A 444 -4.59 18.25 -9.41
CA TYR A 444 -5.81 18.87 -8.85
C TYR A 444 -5.59 19.43 -7.43
N ASN A 445 -4.35 19.49 -6.93
CA ASN A 445 -4.05 19.87 -5.55
C ASN A 445 -4.83 19.05 -4.52
N TYR A 446 -4.93 17.74 -4.74
CA TYR A 446 -5.67 16.82 -3.88
C TYR A 446 -7.16 17.19 -3.70
N ASP A 447 -7.77 17.79 -4.74
CA ASP A 447 -9.21 18.02 -4.80
C ASP A 447 -9.95 16.69 -4.90
N PHE A 448 -10.58 16.32 -3.80
CA PHE A 448 -11.23 15.02 -3.65
C PHE A 448 -12.44 14.87 -4.58
N LYS A 449 -13.30 15.89 -4.66
CA LYS A 449 -14.48 15.88 -5.53
C LYS A 449 -14.10 15.77 -7.00
N ARG A 450 -13.02 16.42 -7.41
CA ARG A 450 -12.53 16.37 -8.79
C ARG A 450 -12.08 14.97 -9.19
N LEU A 451 -11.36 14.25 -8.33
CA LEU A 451 -10.96 12.87 -8.62
C LEU A 451 -12.17 11.93 -8.70
N VAL A 452 -13.15 12.09 -7.77
CA VAL A 452 -14.39 11.33 -7.82
C VAL A 452 -15.16 11.61 -9.10
N TYR A 453 -15.21 12.87 -9.55
CA TYR A 453 -15.84 13.23 -10.82
C TYR A 453 -15.19 12.47 -12.00
N ASP A 454 -13.89 12.48 -12.13
CA ASP A 454 -13.18 11.76 -13.20
C ASP A 454 -13.48 10.25 -13.20
N ILE A 455 -13.63 9.64 -12.01
CA ILE A 455 -13.94 8.21 -11.87
C ILE A 455 -15.37 7.88 -12.28
N CYS A 456 -16.31 8.80 -12.06
CA CYS A 456 -17.74 8.57 -12.27
C CYS A 456 -18.24 9.04 -13.66
N THR A 457 -17.41 9.75 -14.42
CA THR A 457 -17.72 10.24 -15.77
C THR A 457 -16.75 9.67 -16.80
#